data_e981e1749a04c801b48c4cd950074f24
#
_entry.id   e981e1749a04c801b48c4cd950074f24
#
_cell.length_a   1.000
_cell.length_b   1.000
_cell.length_c   1.000
_cell.angle_alpha   90.00
_cell.angle_beta   90.00
_cell.angle_gamma   90.00
#
_symmetry.space_group_name_H-M   'P 1'
#
loop_
_entity.id
_entity.type
_entity.pdbx_description
1 polymer ?
#
loop_
_entity_poly.entity_id
_entity_poly.type
_entity_poly.pdbx_seq_one_letter_code
_entity_poly.pdbx_strand_id
1 'polypeptide(L)'
;TTMTGDWNGTRTELAEKGIKFDGTIAVDGSYLADGGYDAHQAPTFGTQFGVGTTLDMQKLAGWNGVTVRALVTARQGESTSLRGIQDPTAPQWANSQANWGRGNSGSRLSELYIDKKFDSGWDVRLGRMGLGTEFNTMACDFQSNAFCAAQMGKWQGKLWYNTPVSQWGGRVKYNLTPELFAQVGVFEYNPENALERHGWNLDTKNADGVNILSEVVWSPKQGLNDLAGSYRLGTLYNTADDAKNQYDVAYAAKTVGEDRSYGGWLAFEQQLTSTGAGRQGLHSFGNFTFHDRTTTAVSDSQQLGLKYYGLFEGHPNDILGFAVNRVQINDRYRDFVNTTRTNPANVQQYNKTLLNKDAEYNLELNYSYYPAKWLMLRPLLQYVVYPGATTQVDNALVVGLGSKFIF
;
A
#
# COMPACT_ATOMS: atom_id res chain seq x y z
N THR A 1 2.18 19.16 16.94
CA THR A 1 3.52 19.13 17.56
C THR A 1 4.38 18.16 16.76
N THR A 2 5.53 18.61 16.31
CA THR A 2 6.52 17.87 15.54
C THR A 2 7.81 17.73 16.33
N MET A 3 8.68 16.81 15.97
CA MET A 3 9.97 16.60 16.63
C MET A 3 10.86 17.84 16.59
N THR A 4 10.86 18.60 15.48
CA THR A 4 11.65 19.81 15.30
C THR A 4 10.99 21.09 15.83
N GLY A 5 9.79 20.98 16.38
CA GLY A 5 9.04 22.13 16.92
C GLY A 5 8.63 23.16 15.87
N ASP A 6 8.58 24.41 16.27
CA ASP A 6 8.08 25.53 15.46
C ASP A 6 9.19 26.42 14.85
N TRP A 7 10.46 26.04 14.97
CA TRP A 7 11.62 26.78 14.44
C TRP A 7 11.64 28.25 14.88
N ASN A 8 11.41 28.48 16.16
CA ASN A 8 11.29 29.83 16.77
C ASN A 8 10.17 30.67 16.11
N GLY A 9 9.05 30.06 15.76
CA GLY A 9 7.90 30.73 15.14
C GLY A 9 7.91 30.74 13.62
N THR A 10 9.02 30.44 12.97
CA THR A 10 9.16 30.53 11.50
C THR A 10 8.21 29.55 10.80
N ARG A 11 8.01 28.34 11.35
CA ARG A 11 7.11 27.35 10.76
C ARG A 11 5.65 27.81 10.76
N THR A 12 5.20 28.39 11.87
CA THR A 12 3.86 28.98 11.98
C THR A 12 3.72 30.18 11.02
N GLU A 13 4.70 31.09 10.98
CA GLU A 13 4.68 32.22 10.05
C GLU A 13 4.58 31.82 8.58
N LEU A 14 5.33 30.77 8.15
CA LEU A 14 5.27 30.26 6.81
C LEU A 14 3.90 29.61 6.52
N ALA A 15 3.34 28.87 7.47
CA ALA A 15 2.01 28.27 7.32
C ALA A 15 0.89 29.31 7.21
N GLU A 16 1.00 30.43 7.94
CA GLU A 16 0.09 31.55 7.80
C GLU A 16 0.18 32.23 6.43
N LYS A 17 1.38 32.30 5.85
CA LYS A 17 1.62 32.78 4.48
C LYS A 17 1.21 31.77 3.40
N GLY A 18 0.83 30.53 3.76
CA GLY A 18 0.38 29.50 2.83
C GLY A 18 1.43 28.45 2.46
N ILE A 19 2.56 28.39 3.16
CA ILE A 19 3.62 27.41 2.91
C ILE A 19 3.70 26.45 4.11
N LYS A 20 3.36 25.17 3.90
CA LYS A 20 3.43 24.15 4.95
C LYS A 20 4.48 23.11 4.59
N PHE A 21 5.37 22.82 5.52
CA PHE A 21 6.32 21.73 5.42
C PHE A 21 5.90 20.56 6.30
N ASP A 22 6.13 19.37 5.81
CA ASP A 22 5.98 18.10 6.54
C ASP A 22 7.16 17.18 6.26
N GLY A 23 7.50 16.39 7.24
CA GLY A 23 8.54 15.41 7.11
C GLY A 23 8.28 14.19 7.98
N THR A 24 8.71 13.04 7.52
CA THR A 24 8.60 11.78 8.24
C THR A 24 9.84 10.92 8.07
N ILE A 25 10.20 10.20 9.14
CA ILE A 25 11.14 9.10 9.10
C ILE A 25 10.40 7.89 9.67
N ALA A 26 10.34 6.79 8.93
CA ALA A 26 9.86 5.52 9.42
C ALA A 26 11.01 4.51 9.39
N VAL A 27 11.19 3.76 10.46
CA VAL A 27 12.18 2.69 10.56
C VAL A 27 11.46 1.44 11.03
N ASP A 28 11.46 0.41 10.19
CA ASP A 28 10.89 -0.89 10.51
C ASP A 28 12.02 -1.93 10.64
N GLY A 29 12.17 -2.48 11.84
CA GLY A 29 13.05 -3.59 12.10
C GLY A 29 12.27 -4.89 12.28
N SER A 30 12.82 -6.00 11.80
CA SER A 30 12.26 -7.31 12.08
C SER A 30 13.30 -8.42 12.07
N TYR A 31 12.96 -9.51 12.73
CA TYR A 31 13.78 -10.69 12.88
C TYR A 31 12.92 -11.94 12.66
N LEU A 32 13.38 -12.83 11.80
CA LEU A 32 12.79 -14.14 11.60
C LEU A 32 13.19 -15.04 12.76
N ALA A 33 12.27 -15.23 13.71
CA ALA A 33 12.53 -15.98 14.94
C ALA A 33 12.47 -17.49 14.73
N ASP A 34 11.64 -17.95 13.77
CA ASP A 34 11.48 -19.37 13.45
C ASP A 34 10.87 -19.54 12.06
N GLY A 35 11.20 -20.67 11.43
CA GLY A 35 10.64 -21.09 10.14
C GLY A 35 11.17 -20.28 8.94
N GLY A 36 10.33 -20.12 7.92
CA GLY A 36 10.74 -19.55 6.65
C GLY A 36 11.67 -20.46 5.84
N TYR A 37 12.30 -19.89 4.84
CA TYR A 37 13.28 -20.59 4.00
C TYR A 37 14.64 -20.73 4.71
N ASP A 38 15.09 -19.68 5.40
CA ASP A 38 16.32 -19.66 6.17
C ASP A 38 16.18 -18.78 7.42
N ALA A 39 15.98 -19.41 8.57
CA ALA A 39 15.82 -18.76 9.87
C ALA A 39 17.14 -18.27 10.52
N HIS A 40 18.28 -18.54 9.91
CA HIS A 40 19.60 -18.19 10.49
C HIS A 40 20.09 -16.79 10.08
N GLN A 41 19.20 -15.96 9.57
CA GLN A 41 19.53 -14.61 9.11
C GLN A 41 19.54 -13.61 10.27
N ALA A 42 20.41 -12.59 10.16
CA ALA A 42 20.44 -11.47 11.09
C ALA A 42 19.16 -10.62 10.97
N PRO A 43 18.80 -9.85 12.02
CA PRO A 43 17.72 -8.86 11.91
C PRO A 43 17.95 -7.90 10.76
N THR A 44 16.87 -7.46 10.12
CA THR A 44 16.91 -6.49 9.02
C THR A 44 16.16 -5.22 9.40
N PHE A 45 16.55 -4.12 8.76
CA PHE A 45 15.95 -2.82 8.95
C PHE A 45 15.64 -2.18 7.60
N GLY A 46 14.45 -1.63 7.47
CA GLY A 46 14.04 -0.79 6.35
C GLY A 46 13.70 0.61 6.83
N THR A 47 14.11 1.62 6.08
CA THR A 47 13.89 3.03 6.42
C THR A 47 13.26 3.77 5.27
N GLN A 48 12.28 4.61 5.55
CA GLN A 48 11.72 5.57 4.61
C GLN A 48 11.81 6.98 5.17
N PHE A 49 12.41 7.87 4.38
CA PHE A 49 12.40 9.32 4.60
C PHE A 49 11.38 9.95 3.67
N GLY A 50 10.65 10.94 4.16
CA GLY A 50 9.77 11.75 3.34
C GLY A 50 9.87 13.21 3.76
N VAL A 51 10.00 14.11 2.78
CA VAL A 51 9.94 15.56 2.98
C VAL A 51 9.02 16.16 1.94
N GLY A 52 8.03 16.91 2.39
CA GLY A 52 7.01 17.49 1.54
C GLY A 52 6.73 18.94 1.84
N THR A 53 6.12 19.59 0.85
CA THR A 53 5.56 20.93 1.00
C THR A 53 4.17 21.00 0.38
N THR A 54 3.28 21.74 1.02
CA THR A 54 1.97 22.08 0.50
C THR A 54 1.84 23.61 0.45
N LEU A 55 1.50 24.12 -0.73
CA LEU A 55 1.30 25.54 -1.01
C LEU A 55 -0.18 25.84 -1.12
N ASP A 56 -0.68 26.76 -0.28
CA ASP A 56 -2.01 27.32 -0.38
C ASP A 56 -1.97 28.50 -1.38
N MET A 57 -2.43 28.25 -2.58
CA MET A 57 -2.36 29.21 -3.67
C MET A 57 -3.35 30.38 -3.51
N GLN A 58 -4.37 30.25 -2.67
CA GLN A 58 -5.24 31.36 -2.31
C GLN A 58 -4.46 32.42 -1.52
N LYS A 59 -3.65 31.97 -0.55
CA LYS A 59 -2.80 32.88 0.25
C LYS A 59 -1.64 33.45 -0.55
N LEU A 60 -1.03 32.64 -1.40
CA LEU A 60 0.16 33.01 -2.15
C LEU A 60 -0.13 33.83 -3.41
N ALA A 61 -1.21 33.53 -4.13
CA ALA A 61 -1.49 34.08 -5.46
C ALA A 61 -2.96 34.47 -5.68
N GLY A 62 -3.82 34.37 -4.67
CA GLY A 62 -5.27 34.66 -4.80
C GLY A 62 -6.08 33.61 -5.58
N TRP A 63 -5.54 32.41 -5.78
CA TRP A 63 -6.20 31.32 -6.50
C TRP A 63 -7.10 30.52 -5.55
N ASN A 64 -8.39 30.87 -5.54
CA ASN A 64 -9.36 30.27 -4.64
C ASN A 64 -9.44 28.74 -4.78
N GLY A 65 -9.36 28.02 -3.65
CA GLY A 65 -9.51 26.55 -3.56
C GLY A 65 -8.40 25.77 -4.25
N VAL A 66 -7.25 26.38 -4.57
CA VAL A 66 -6.12 25.73 -5.23
C VAL A 66 -5.01 25.44 -4.24
N THR A 67 -4.49 24.22 -4.23
CA THR A 67 -3.28 23.81 -3.53
C THR A 67 -2.30 23.13 -4.49
N VAL A 68 -1.00 23.27 -4.20
CA VAL A 68 0.08 22.55 -4.89
C VAL A 68 0.83 21.72 -3.86
N ARG A 69 1.11 20.46 -4.21
CA ARG A 69 1.83 19.52 -3.35
C ARG A 69 3.08 19.04 -4.04
N ALA A 70 4.19 18.95 -3.30
CA ALA A 70 5.38 18.22 -3.70
C ALA A 70 5.86 17.35 -2.53
N LEU A 71 6.25 16.11 -2.81
CA LEU A 71 6.80 15.15 -1.85
C LEU A 71 7.97 14.40 -2.47
N VAL A 72 9.08 14.39 -1.77
CA VAL A 72 10.25 13.57 -2.08
C VAL A 72 10.37 12.50 -1.01
N THR A 73 10.61 11.25 -1.43
CA THR A 73 10.89 10.14 -0.52
C THR A 73 12.21 9.46 -0.86
N ALA A 74 12.83 8.86 0.13
CA ALA A 74 13.98 7.98 -0.04
C ALA A 74 13.80 6.74 0.82
N ARG A 75 14.18 5.56 0.29
CA ARG A 75 14.11 4.28 0.99
C ARG A 75 15.47 3.61 1.00
N GLN A 76 15.79 2.99 2.12
CA GLN A 76 17.01 2.22 2.32
C GLN A 76 16.74 1.01 3.20
N GLY A 77 17.57 -0.01 3.08
CA GLY A 77 17.54 -1.15 3.98
C GLY A 77 17.24 -2.47 3.30
N GLU A 78 16.93 -3.46 4.11
CA GLU A 78 16.70 -4.84 3.69
C GLU A 78 15.39 -5.36 4.26
N SER A 79 14.87 -6.40 3.63
CA SER A 79 13.62 -7.04 4.01
C SER A 79 13.87 -8.40 4.63
N THR A 80 13.28 -8.69 5.78
CA THR A 80 13.25 -10.03 6.38
C THR A 80 12.60 -11.04 5.42
N SER A 81 11.61 -10.64 4.64
CA SER A 81 11.00 -11.51 3.63
C SER A 81 11.99 -11.93 2.56
N LEU A 82 12.80 -11.01 2.03
CA LEU A 82 13.81 -11.31 1.01
C LEU A 82 14.99 -12.10 1.57
N ARG A 83 15.35 -11.84 2.84
CA ARG A 83 16.51 -12.45 3.47
C ARG A 83 16.28 -13.86 3.94
N GLY A 84 15.13 -14.15 4.53
CA GLY A 84 14.95 -15.42 5.21
C GLY A 84 13.59 -16.10 5.06
N ILE A 85 12.51 -15.38 4.81
CA ILE A 85 11.19 -16.00 4.76
C ILE A 85 10.95 -16.67 3.41
N GLN A 86 11.24 -15.98 2.31
CA GLN A 86 10.91 -16.47 0.98
C GLN A 86 12.00 -17.40 0.42
N ASP A 87 11.55 -18.45 -0.27
CA ASP A 87 12.39 -19.18 -1.21
C ASP A 87 12.71 -18.27 -2.42
N PRO A 88 13.94 -18.21 -2.91
CA PRO A 88 14.29 -17.42 -4.10
C PRO A 88 13.45 -17.74 -5.34
N THR A 89 12.88 -18.97 -5.41
CA THR A 89 12.08 -19.44 -6.54
C THR A 89 10.57 -19.45 -6.27
N ALA A 90 10.15 -19.27 -5.00
CA ALA A 90 8.75 -19.13 -4.59
C ALA A 90 8.65 -17.99 -3.56
N PRO A 91 8.72 -16.73 -4.01
CA PRO A 91 8.76 -15.58 -3.12
C PRO A 91 7.47 -15.45 -2.33
N GLN A 92 7.60 -14.96 -1.09
CA GLN A 92 6.47 -14.55 -0.27
C GLN A 92 5.68 -13.43 -0.96
N TRP A 93 4.34 -13.54 -0.96
CA TRP A 93 3.46 -12.57 -1.62
C TRP A 93 3.33 -11.26 -0.84
N ALA A 94 3.12 -11.35 0.47
CA ALA A 94 3.06 -10.20 1.34
C ALA A 94 4.39 -10.00 2.10
N ASN A 95 5.01 -8.83 1.98
CA ASN A 95 6.23 -8.52 2.69
C ASN A 95 5.95 -8.31 4.19
N SER A 96 6.70 -8.97 5.07
CA SER A 96 6.60 -8.85 6.53
C SER A 96 6.96 -7.47 7.05
N GLN A 97 7.88 -6.77 6.40
CA GLN A 97 8.09 -5.34 6.58
C GLN A 97 7.25 -4.58 5.55
N ALA A 98 6.80 -3.37 5.89
CA ALA A 98 6.18 -2.49 4.91
C ALA A 98 7.13 -2.24 3.71
N ASN A 99 6.65 -1.58 2.67
CA ASN A 99 7.37 -1.50 1.39
C ASN A 99 8.81 -0.95 1.47
N TRP A 100 9.17 -0.22 2.53
CA TRP A 100 10.52 0.33 2.66
C TRP A 100 11.60 -0.71 2.99
N GLY A 101 11.27 -1.89 3.44
CA GLY A 101 12.20 -3.00 3.60
C GLY A 101 12.53 -3.76 2.30
N ARG A 102 12.04 -3.36 1.13
CA ARG A 102 12.28 -4.05 -0.15
C ARG A 102 13.55 -3.60 -0.88
N GLY A 103 14.53 -3.14 -0.18
CA GLY A 103 15.79 -2.69 -0.76
C GLY A 103 15.82 -1.19 -1.05
N ASN A 104 16.94 -0.75 -1.55
CA ASN A 104 17.20 0.65 -1.82
C ASN A 104 16.37 1.11 -3.03
N SER A 105 15.53 2.08 -2.85
CA SER A 105 14.82 2.70 -3.97
C SER A 105 15.33 4.13 -4.25
N GLY A 106 16.45 4.51 -3.62
CA GLY A 106 17.02 5.83 -3.76
C GLY A 106 16.02 6.94 -3.37
N SER A 107 16.23 8.13 -3.90
CA SER A 107 15.28 9.23 -3.77
C SER A 107 14.33 9.28 -4.98
N ARG A 108 13.07 9.66 -4.71
CA ARG A 108 12.02 9.78 -5.73
C ARG A 108 11.19 11.03 -5.52
N LEU A 109 10.76 11.63 -6.63
CA LEU A 109 9.65 12.56 -6.62
C LEU A 109 8.35 11.76 -6.54
N SER A 110 7.80 11.65 -5.33
CA SER A 110 6.64 10.78 -5.04
C SER A 110 5.32 11.47 -5.29
N GLU A 111 5.26 12.78 -5.13
CA GLU A 111 4.09 13.60 -5.44
C GLU A 111 4.51 14.93 -6.05
N LEU A 112 3.83 15.34 -7.08
CA LEU A 112 3.87 16.69 -7.65
C LEU A 112 2.53 16.95 -8.34
N TYR A 113 1.60 17.59 -7.65
CA TYR A 113 0.27 17.82 -8.20
C TYR A 113 -0.32 19.16 -7.81
N ILE A 114 -1.28 19.59 -8.61
CA ILE A 114 -2.19 20.69 -8.32
C ILE A 114 -3.58 20.11 -8.04
N ASP A 115 -4.23 20.63 -6.99
CA ASP A 115 -5.56 20.26 -6.55
C ASP A 115 -6.47 21.47 -6.54
N LYS A 116 -7.63 21.39 -7.18
CA LYS A 116 -8.63 22.46 -7.23
C LYS A 116 -9.97 21.97 -6.68
N LYS A 117 -10.41 22.59 -5.59
CA LYS A 117 -11.73 22.38 -5.01
C LYS A 117 -12.66 23.52 -5.44
N PHE A 118 -13.83 23.14 -5.92
CA PHE A 118 -14.88 24.06 -6.34
C PHE A 118 -16.01 24.09 -5.31
N ASP A 119 -16.63 25.26 -5.13
CA ASP A 119 -17.76 25.42 -4.21
C ASP A 119 -18.98 24.57 -4.63
N SER A 120 -19.06 24.19 -5.91
CA SER A 120 -20.09 23.30 -6.48
C SER A 120 -19.95 21.81 -6.11
N GLY A 121 -18.96 21.45 -5.28
CA GLY A 121 -18.72 20.06 -4.83
C GLY A 121 -17.75 19.27 -5.69
N TRP A 122 -17.27 19.83 -6.81
CA TRP A 122 -16.24 19.22 -7.63
C TRP A 122 -14.84 19.41 -7.01
N ASP A 123 -14.00 18.42 -7.20
CA ASP A 123 -12.61 18.44 -6.77
C ASP A 123 -11.77 17.74 -7.85
N VAL A 124 -10.81 18.47 -8.42
CA VAL A 124 -9.98 18.02 -9.54
C VAL A 124 -8.52 18.04 -9.12
N ARG A 125 -7.82 16.93 -9.32
CA ARG A 125 -6.38 16.82 -9.05
C ARG A 125 -5.66 16.34 -10.30
N LEU A 126 -4.55 17.01 -10.64
CA LEU A 126 -3.73 16.73 -11.80
C LEU A 126 -2.26 16.75 -11.42
N GLY A 127 -1.48 15.79 -11.90
CA GLY A 127 -0.04 15.74 -11.68
C GLY A 127 0.53 14.34 -11.56
N ARG A 128 1.60 14.21 -10.80
CA ARG A 128 2.23 12.93 -10.48
C ARG A 128 1.88 12.50 -9.07
N MET A 129 1.39 11.26 -8.93
CA MET A 129 1.06 10.67 -7.64
C MET A 129 0.97 9.13 -7.73
N GLY A 130 1.04 8.47 -6.60
CA GLY A 130 0.72 7.04 -6.51
C GLY A 130 -0.81 6.84 -6.59
N LEU A 131 -1.27 5.77 -7.23
CA LEU A 131 -2.71 5.50 -7.34
C LEU A 131 -3.36 5.30 -5.97
N GLY A 132 -2.64 4.66 -5.04
CA GLY A 132 -3.15 4.40 -3.69
C GLY A 132 -3.27 5.61 -2.78
N THR A 133 -2.82 6.80 -3.19
CA THR A 133 -3.11 8.06 -2.48
C THR A 133 -4.56 8.48 -2.63
N GLU A 134 -5.21 8.09 -3.72
CA GLU A 134 -6.58 8.50 -4.05
C GLU A 134 -7.60 7.34 -4.03
N PHE A 135 -7.18 6.15 -4.47
CA PHE A 135 -8.06 4.99 -4.67
C PHE A 135 -7.67 3.82 -3.78
N ASN A 136 -8.66 3.08 -3.26
CA ASN A 136 -8.47 1.97 -2.33
C ASN A 136 -7.63 2.35 -1.10
N THR A 137 -7.71 3.61 -0.67
CA THR A 137 -6.89 4.13 0.43
C THR A 137 -7.26 3.50 1.75
N MET A 138 -6.28 3.07 2.51
CA MET A 138 -6.42 2.60 3.88
C MET A 138 -5.24 3.07 4.74
N ALA A 139 -5.47 3.16 6.06
CA ALA A 139 -4.42 3.47 7.00
C ALA A 139 -3.32 2.39 7.00
N CYS A 140 -2.09 2.81 7.31
CA CYS A 140 -0.95 1.92 7.46
C CYS A 140 -0.62 1.76 8.96
N ASP A 141 -1.48 1.04 9.69
CA ASP A 141 -1.37 0.81 11.13
C ASP A 141 -0.67 -0.53 11.47
N PHE A 142 -0.12 -1.20 10.45
CA PHE A 142 0.58 -2.47 10.54
C PHE A 142 1.90 -2.39 9.79
N GLN A 143 2.88 -3.19 10.18
CA GLN A 143 4.18 -3.25 9.50
C GLN A 143 4.15 -4.16 8.28
N SER A 144 3.37 -5.24 8.31
CA SER A 144 3.17 -6.07 7.12
C SER A 144 2.45 -5.30 6.03
N ASN A 145 2.95 -5.39 4.80
CA ASN A 145 2.29 -4.75 3.66
C ASN A 145 0.93 -5.40 3.31
N ALA A 146 0.63 -6.57 3.87
CA ALA A 146 -0.70 -7.18 3.79
C ALA A 146 -1.81 -6.30 4.41
N PHE A 147 -1.43 -5.36 5.29
CA PHE A 147 -2.37 -4.54 6.06
C PHE A 147 -2.06 -3.04 5.97
N CYS A 148 -1.21 -2.64 5.04
CA CYS A 148 -0.73 -1.27 4.92
C CYS A 148 -1.11 -0.69 3.56
N ALA A 149 -1.83 0.43 3.56
CA ALA A 149 -2.21 1.21 2.38
C ALA A 149 -3.09 0.44 1.36
N ALA A 150 -3.17 0.95 0.13
CA ALA A 150 -4.00 0.39 -0.93
C ALA A 150 -3.61 -1.04 -1.29
N GLN A 151 -4.50 -1.99 -1.07
CA GLN A 151 -4.23 -3.41 -1.29
C GLN A 151 -4.23 -3.79 -2.77
N MET A 152 -5.04 -3.13 -3.62
CA MET A 152 -5.02 -3.36 -5.06
C MET A 152 -3.60 -3.34 -5.64
N GLY A 153 -2.78 -2.37 -5.25
CA GLY A 153 -1.40 -2.23 -5.72
C GLY A 153 -0.44 -3.32 -5.24
N LYS A 154 -0.83 -4.14 -4.27
CA LYS A 154 0.00 -5.25 -3.80
C LYS A 154 -0.05 -6.44 -4.74
N TRP A 155 -1.21 -6.68 -5.36
CA TRP A 155 -1.52 -7.91 -6.07
C TRP A 155 -1.64 -7.75 -7.58
N GLN A 156 -1.85 -6.54 -8.09
CA GLN A 156 -1.91 -6.24 -9.53
C GLN A 156 -0.55 -6.28 -10.25
N GLY A 157 0.50 -6.65 -9.53
CA GLY A 157 1.82 -6.77 -10.12
C GLY A 157 2.38 -5.43 -10.58
N LYS A 158 2.58 -5.28 -11.89
CA LYS A 158 3.20 -4.07 -12.48
C LYS A 158 2.18 -3.00 -12.91
N LEU A 159 0.89 -3.23 -12.71
CA LEU A 159 -0.16 -2.34 -13.23
C LEU A 159 -0.45 -1.16 -12.31
N TRP A 160 -0.35 -1.35 -11.01
CA TRP A 160 -0.69 -0.36 -10.00
C TRP A 160 0.52 -0.03 -9.14
N TYR A 161 0.91 1.23 -9.12
CA TYR A 161 1.99 1.69 -8.27
C TYR A 161 1.47 2.58 -7.13
N ASN A 162 1.83 2.18 -5.90
CA ASN A 162 1.63 2.97 -4.69
C ASN A 162 2.84 3.87 -4.45
N THR A 163 2.66 4.93 -3.67
CA THR A 163 3.77 5.75 -3.16
C THR A 163 4.86 4.84 -2.56
N PRO A 164 6.14 5.06 -2.87
CA PRO A 164 6.75 6.27 -3.40
C PRO A 164 6.82 6.37 -4.94
N VAL A 165 6.38 5.36 -5.66
CA VAL A 165 6.31 5.41 -7.12
C VAL A 165 5.14 6.31 -7.52
N SER A 166 5.39 7.23 -8.42
CA SER A 166 4.38 8.13 -8.96
C SER A 166 4.26 7.99 -10.47
N GLN A 167 3.09 8.29 -10.97
CA GLN A 167 2.77 8.35 -12.40
C GLN A 167 1.96 9.59 -12.71
N TRP A 168 2.02 10.07 -13.96
CA TRP A 168 1.19 11.17 -14.42
C TRP A 168 -0.27 10.75 -14.52
N GLY A 169 -1.16 11.64 -14.13
CA GLY A 169 -2.58 11.43 -14.27
C GLY A 169 -3.40 12.47 -13.54
N GLY A 170 -4.67 12.17 -13.41
CA GLY A 170 -5.60 13.02 -12.68
C GLY A 170 -6.84 12.27 -12.26
N ARG A 171 -7.52 12.86 -11.30
CA ARG A 171 -8.83 12.39 -10.86
C ARG A 171 -9.81 13.55 -10.77
N VAL A 172 -11.06 13.23 -11.02
CA VAL A 172 -12.19 14.12 -10.78
C VAL A 172 -13.08 13.46 -9.74
N LYS A 173 -13.38 14.19 -8.68
CA LYS A 173 -14.25 13.76 -7.59
C LYS A 173 -15.43 14.70 -7.49
N TYR A 174 -16.60 14.14 -7.22
CA TYR A 174 -17.81 14.90 -6.92
C TYR A 174 -18.37 14.50 -5.55
N ASN A 175 -18.49 15.47 -4.67
CA ASN A 175 -19.07 15.29 -3.35
C ASN A 175 -20.60 15.43 -3.46
N LEU A 176 -21.29 14.28 -3.48
CA LEU A 176 -22.77 14.24 -3.54
C LEU A 176 -23.39 14.76 -2.23
N THR A 177 -22.74 14.39 -1.13
CA THR A 177 -23.06 14.89 0.23
C THR A 177 -21.74 15.07 0.99
N PRO A 178 -21.74 15.66 2.20
CA PRO A 178 -20.54 15.72 3.04
C PRO A 178 -19.95 14.33 3.40
N GLU A 179 -20.74 13.27 3.28
CA GLU A 179 -20.37 11.89 3.64
C GLU A 179 -20.25 10.95 2.45
N LEU A 180 -20.65 11.36 1.25
CA LEU A 180 -20.68 10.51 0.05
C LEU A 180 -20.03 11.22 -1.13
N PHE A 181 -19.03 10.59 -1.73
CA PHE A 181 -18.47 11.03 -2.99
C PHE A 181 -18.27 9.89 -3.99
N ALA A 182 -18.21 10.26 -5.25
CA ALA A 182 -17.78 9.40 -6.34
C ALA A 182 -16.58 10.04 -7.05
N GLN A 183 -15.69 9.23 -7.56
CA GLN A 183 -14.51 9.71 -8.29
C GLN A 183 -14.10 8.77 -9.42
N VAL A 184 -13.48 9.38 -10.44
CA VAL A 184 -12.86 8.69 -11.57
C VAL A 184 -11.48 9.25 -11.76
N GLY A 185 -10.51 8.38 -12.02
CA GLY A 185 -9.13 8.75 -12.31
C GLY A 185 -8.61 8.08 -13.56
N VAL A 186 -7.71 8.78 -14.26
CA VAL A 186 -6.97 8.24 -15.39
C VAL A 186 -5.49 8.55 -15.17
N PHE A 187 -4.66 7.50 -15.18
CA PHE A 187 -3.24 7.59 -14.89
C PHE A 187 -2.45 6.84 -15.95
N GLU A 188 -1.29 7.38 -16.35
CA GLU A 188 -0.40 6.64 -17.23
C GLU A 188 -0.04 5.29 -16.62
N TYR A 189 0.08 4.28 -17.47
CA TYR A 189 0.75 3.05 -17.14
C TYR A 189 2.13 3.05 -17.81
N ASN A 190 3.17 3.12 -16.99
CA ASN A 190 4.55 3.11 -17.45
C ASN A 190 5.38 2.25 -16.46
N PRO A 191 5.76 1.02 -16.86
CA PRO A 191 6.49 0.10 -15.98
C PRO A 191 7.87 0.65 -15.58
N GLU A 192 8.45 1.57 -16.33
CA GLU A 192 9.74 2.18 -16.00
C GLU A 192 9.66 3.14 -14.81
N ASN A 193 8.48 3.66 -14.46
CA ASN A 193 8.31 4.51 -13.29
C ASN A 193 8.71 3.80 -11.99
N ALA A 194 8.65 2.47 -11.92
CA ALA A 194 9.06 1.69 -10.76
C ALA A 194 10.59 1.54 -10.64
N LEU A 195 11.35 1.77 -11.69
CA LEU A 195 12.81 1.65 -11.68
C LEU A 195 13.44 2.76 -10.84
N GLU A 196 14.47 2.44 -10.07
CA GLU A 196 15.17 3.39 -9.21
C GLU A 196 15.72 4.59 -10.00
N ARG A 197 16.36 4.31 -11.14
CA ARG A 197 16.91 5.35 -12.03
C ARG A 197 15.88 6.33 -12.60
N HIS A 198 14.59 5.98 -12.56
CA HIS A 198 13.48 6.80 -13.05
C HIS A 198 12.74 7.56 -11.94
N GLY A 199 13.23 7.53 -10.69
CA GLY A 199 12.60 8.21 -9.57
C GLY A 199 12.37 9.72 -9.74
N TRP A 200 13.17 10.36 -10.56
CA TRP A 200 13.10 11.80 -10.89
C TRP A 200 12.73 12.06 -12.35
N ASN A 201 12.48 11.03 -13.13
CA ASN A 201 12.10 11.18 -14.52
C ASN A 201 10.66 11.68 -14.65
N LEU A 202 10.47 12.78 -15.35
CA LEU A 202 9.15 13.41 -15.57
C LEU A 202 8.61 13.18 -16.99
N ASP A 203 9.36 12.53 -17.88
CA ASP A 203 8.87 12.21 -19.21
C ASP A 203 7.88 11.02 -19.17
N THR A 204 7.15 10.85 -20.27
CA THR A 204 6.19 9.76 -20.48
C THR A 204 6.69 8.72 -21.48
N LYS A 205 7.99 8.74 -21.78
CA LYS A 205 8.59 7.78 -22.69
C LYS A 205 8.41 6.36 -22.16
N ASN A 206 8.05 5.44 -23.03
CA ASN A 206 7.72 4.05 -22.71
C ASN A 206 6.43 3.87 -21.88
N ALA A 207 5.55 4.87 -21.83
CA ALA A 207 4.20 4.66 -21.39
C ALA A 207 3.47 3.67 -22.32
N ASP A 208 2.81 2.68 -21.75
CA ASP A 208 2.22 1.55 -22.47
C ASP A 208 0.69 1.47 -22.24
N GLY A 209 0.06 2.60 -22.09
CA GLY A 209 -1.38 2.70 -21.85
C GLY A 209 -1.75 3.47 -20.61
N VAL A 210 -2.96 3.28 -20.13
CA VAL A 210 -3.52 3.97 -18.97
C VAL A 210 -4.26 3.03 -18.01
N ASN A 211 -4.26 3.41 -16.75
CA ASN A 211 -5.16 2.90 -15.73
C ASN A 211 -6.37 3.82 -15.62
N ILE A 212 -7.56 3.27 -15.75
CA ILE A 212 -8.83 3.97 -15.52
C ILE A 212 -9.43 3.39 -14.24
N LEU A 213 -9.66 4.25 -13.25
CA LEU A 213 -10.17 3.87 -11.95
C LEU A 213 -11.48 4.58 -11.66
N SER A 214 -12.39 3.89 -10.98
CA SER A 214 -13.60 4.50 -10.42
C SER A 214 -13.77 4.04 -8.97
N GLU A 215 -14.30 4.91 -8.13
CA GLU A 215 -14.56 4.59 -6.72
C GLU A 215 -15.72 5.42 -6.19
N VAL A 216 -16.56 4.78 -5.40
CA VAL A 216 -17.56 5.44 -4.55
C VAL A 216 -17.17 5.22 -3.10
N VAL A 217 -17.23 6.28 -2.30
CA VAL A 217 -16.88 6.25 -0.88
C VAL A 217 -18.00 6.87 -0.08
N TRP A 218 -18.51 6.11 0.89
CA TRP A 218 -19.47 6.56 1.87
C TRP A 218 -18.84 6.53 3.27
N SER A 219 -18.77 7.68 3.92
CA SER A 219 -18.14 7.84 5.24
C SER A 219 -19.09 8.49 6.24
N PRO A 220 -20.12 7.75 6.71
CA PRO A 220 -21.09 8.29 7.63
C PRO A 220 -20.46 8.58 9.00
N LYS A 221 -20.82 9.71 9.61
CA LYS A 221 -20.48 10.05 10.99
C LYS A 221 -21.32 9.25 11.98
N GLN A 222 -22.56 8.95 11.61
CA GLN A 222 -23.53 8.17 12.34
C GLN A 222 -24.01 7.01 11.45
N GLY A 223 -23.18 5.99 11.35
CA GLY A 223 -23.46 4.77 10.59
C GLY A 223 -23.99 3.65 11.48
N LEU A 224 -23.37 2.48 11.40
CA LEU A 224 -23.75 1.33 12.21
C LEU A 224 -23.61 1.66 13.71
N ASN A 225 -24.68 1.44 14.48
CA ASN A 225 -24.79 1.75 15.91
C ASN A 225 -24.52 3.23 16.25
N ASP A 226 -24.88 4.15 15.35
CA ASP A 226 -24.62 5.59 15.47
C ASP A 226 -23.12 5.95 15.58
N LEU A 227 -22.24 5.06 15.11
CA LEU A 227 -20.80 5.25 15.11
C LEU A 227 -20.25 5.47 13.70
N ALA A 228 -19.10 6.14 13.61
CA ALA A 228 -18.49 6.49 12.33
C ALA A 228 -18.00 5.26 11.57
N GLY A 229 -18.16 5.28 10.26
CA GLY A 229 -17.67 4.27 9.35
C GLY A 229 -17.12 4.88 8.06
N SER A 230 -16.47 4.06 7.23
CA SER A 230 -16.06 4.40 5.88
C SER A 230 -16.11 3.15 5.01
N TYR A 231 -16.77 3.24 3.88
CA TYR A 231 -17.01 2.12 2.96
C TYR A 231 -16.63 2.54 1.55
N ARG A 232 -15.88 1.68 0.84
CA ARG A 232 -15.34 1.94 -0.48
C ARG A 232 -15.67 0.81 -1.43
N LEU A 233 -16.11 1.15 -2.63
CA LEU A 233 -16.29 0.22 -3.74
C LEU A 233 -15.65 0.83 -4.98
N GLY A 234 -14.77 0.10 -5.64
CA GLY A 234 -14.07 0.63 -6.79
C GLY A 234 -13.65 -0.42 -7.81
N THR A 235 -13.22 0.06 -8.95
CA THR A 235 -12.79 -0.74 -10.09
C THR A 235 -11.54 -0.15 -10.75
N LEU A 236 -10.77 -1.05 -11.36
CA LEU A 236 -9.62 -0.74 -12.20
C LEU A 236 -9.80 -1.36 -13.57
N TYR A 237 -9.51 -0.60 -14.62
CA TYR A 237 -9.32 -1.09 -15.98
C TYR A 237 -8.00 -0.57 -16.53
N ASN A 238 -7.15 -1.46 -17.05
CA ASN A 238 -5.87 -1.13 -17.65
C ASN A 238 -5.91 -1.43 -19.16
N THR A 239 -5.45 -0.49 -19.97
CA THR A 239 -5.51 -0.56 -21.44
C THR A 239 -4.23 -1.07 -22.10
N ALA A 240 -3.15 -1.31 -21.34
CA ALA A 240 -1.90 -1.80 -21.90
C ALA A 240 -2.08 -3.17 -22.55
N ASP A 241 -1.37 -3.43 -23.65
CA ASP A 241 -1.52 -4.65 -24.44
C ASP A 241 -0.31 -5.61 -24.38
N ASP A 242 0.91 -5.09 -24.42
CA ASP A 242 2.10 -5.93 -24.59
C ASP A 242 2.74 -6.48 -23.29
N ALA A 243 2.49 -5.86 -22.17
CA ALA A 243 3.19 -6.17 -20.92
C ALA A 243 2.54 -7.23 -20.05
N LYS A 244 1.46 -7.82 -20.48
CA LYS A 244 0.63 -8.74 -19.69
C LYS A 244 0.88 -10.18 -20.09
N ASN A 245 1.12 -11.00 -19.08
CA ASN A 245 1.27 -12.42 -19.28
C ASN A 245 -0.09 -13.11 -19.15
N GLN A 246 -0.40 -13.93 -20.11
CA GLN A 246 -1.55 -14.82 -20.02
C GLN A 246 -1.15 -16.11 -19.30
N TYR A 247 -1.79 -16.40 -18.19
CA TYR A 247 -1.54 -17.61 -17.42
C TYR A 247 -2.49 -18.72 -17.86
N ASP A 248 -2.10 -19.42 -18.92
CA ASP A 248 -2.79 -20.61 -19.41
C ASP A 248 -1.78 -21.74 -19.62
N VAL A 249 -2.10 -22.93 -19.17
CA VAL A 249 -1.23 -24.13 -19.31
C VAL A 249 -0.98 -24.45 -20.79
N ALA A 250 -1.94 -24.19 -21.68
CA ALA A 250 -1.77 -24.36 -23.11
C ALA A 250 -0.68 -23.45 -23.70
N TYR A 251 -0.37 -22.37 -23.04
CA TYR A 251 0.67 -21.40 -23.42
C TYR A 251 1.92 -21.47 -22.54
N ALA A 252 2.10 -22.52 -21.75
CA ALA A 252 3.21 -22.63 -20.79
C ALA A 252 4.62 -22.46 -21.42
N ALA A 253 4.77 -22.74 -22.69
CA ALA A 253 6.02 -22.54 -23.46
C ALA A 253 6.06 -21.19 -24.19
N LYS A 254 5.00 -20.39 -24.15
CA LYS A 254 4.88 -19.12 -24.90
C LYS A 254 4.09 -18.11 -24.10
N THR A 255 4.66 -16.95 -23.87
CA THR A 255 3.94 -15.80 -23.34
C THR A 255 3.01 -15.25 -24.40
N VAL A 256 1.74 -15.12 -24.07
CA VAL A 256 0.72 -14.48 -24.92
C VAL A 256 0.30 -13.18 -24.26
N GLY A 257 0.35 -12.07 -25.01
CA GLY A 257 -0.10 -10.76 -24.55
C GLY A 257 -1.64 -10.72 -24.48
N GLU A 258 -2.15 -9.95 -23.55
CA GLU A 258 -3.55 -9.54 -23.46
C GLU A 258 -3.62 -8.02 -23.64
N ASP A 259 -4.68 -7.54 -24.25
CA ASP A 259 -4.87 -6.11 -24.54
C ASP A 259 -5.60 -5.35 -23.41
N ARG A 260 -5.82 -5.99 -22.28
CA ARG A 260 -6.50 -5.40 -21.12
C ARG A 260 -6.22 -6.19 -19.84
N SER A 261 -6.35 -5.52 -18.71
CA SER A 261 -6.45 -6.13 -17.39
C SER A 261 -7.43 -5.35 -16.54
N TYR A 262 -8.09 -5.99 -15.60
CA TYR A 262 -9.08 -5.35 -14.75
C TYR A 262 -9.04 -5.90 -13.33
N GLY A 263 -9.70 -5.20 -12.43
CA GLY A 263 -9.87 -5.62 -11.04
C GLY A 263 -10.87 -4.74 -10.33
N GLY A 264 -11.09 -5.04 -9.07
CA GLY A 264 -11.99 -4.28 -8.24
C GLY A 264 -11.73 -4.50 -6.76
N TRP A 265 -12.34 -3.66 -5.93
CA TRP A 265 -12.20 -3.75 -4.48
C TRP A 265 -13.46 -3.34 -3.75
N LEU A 266 -13.60 -3.92 -2.55
CA LEU A 266 -14.51 -3.49 -1.50
C LEU A 266 -13.67 -3.31 -0.24
N ALA A 267 -13.76 -2.14 0.39
CA ALA A 267 -13.05 -1.88 1.64
C ALA A 267 -13.93 -1.16 2.65
N PHE A 268 -13.68 -1.39 3.92
CA PHE A 268 -14.41 -0.71 4.99
C PHE A 268 -13.53 -0.51 6.23
N GLU A 269 -13.87 0.50 7.00
CA GLU A 269 -13.49 0.68 8.40
C GLU A 269 -14.73 1.12 9.17
N GLN A 270 -15.04 0.45 10.29
CA GLN A 270 -16.22 0.72 11.11
C GLN A 270 -15.86 0.73 12.58
N GLN A 271 -16.19 1.82 13.26
CA GLN A 271 -16.15 1.87 14.72
C GLN A 271 -17.29 1.02 15.28
N LEU A 272 -16.96 0.07 16.15
CA LEU A 272 -17.91 -0.87 16.75
C LEU A 272 -18.32 -0.46 18.15
N THR A 273 -17.43 0.16 18.91
CA THR A 273 -17.69 0.66 20.26
C THR A 273 -17.09 2.04 20.45
N SER A 274 -17.65 2.83 21.37
CA SER A 274 -17.08 4.10 21.82
C SER A 274 -16.86 4.03 23.32
N THR A 275 -15.62 4.25 23.77
CA THR A 275 -15.23 4.23 25.18
C THR A 275 -14.75 5.60 25.68
N GLY A 276 -14.80 6.62 24.84
CA GLY A 276 -14.35 7.97 25.13
C GLY A 276 -14.62 8.91 23.96
N ALA A 277 -13.88 10.02 23.91
CA ALA A 277 -14.01 10.99 22.83
C ALA A 277 -13.35 10.51 21.53
N GLY A 278 -13.90 10.90 20.39
CA GLY A 278 -13.33 10.66 19.07
C GLY A 278 -13.31 9.19 18.69
N ARG A 279 -12.11 8.68 18.37
CA ARG A 279 -11.92 7.31 17.85
C ARG A 279 -11.73 6.24 18.94
N GLN A 280 -11.81 6.58 20.24
CA GLN A 280 -11.58 5.62 21.31
C GLN A 280 -12.62 4.48 21.27
N GLY A 281 -12.13 3.25 21.37
CA GLY A 281 -12.93 2.04 21.30
C GLY A 281 -12.47 1.07 20.22
N LEU A 282 -13.28 0.03 19.99
CA LEU A 282 -13.01 -1.02 19.04
C LEU A 282 -13.46 -0.60 17.63
N HIS A 283 -12.59 -0.83 16.64
CA HIS A 283 -12.86 -0.69 15.22
C HIS A 283 -12.59 -2.00 14.49
N SER A 284 -13.36 -2.29 13.46
CA SER A 284 -13.05 -3.32 12.48
C SER A 284 -12.71 -2.69 11.13
N PHE A 285 -11.89 -3.37 10.34
CA PHE A 285 -11.60 -2.98 8.98
C PHE A 285 -11.43 -4.19 8.08
N GLY A 286 -11.64 -3.99 6.79
CA GLY A 286 -11.43 -5.01 5.79
C GLY A 286 -11.12 -4.40 4.43
N ASN A 287 -10.43 -5.17 3.60
CA ASN A 287 -10.18 -4.84 2.19
C ASN A 287 -10.16 -6.13 1.39
N PHE A 288 -11.05 -6.21 0.42
CA PHE A 288 -11.26 -7.36 -0.45
C PHE A 288 -10.95 -6.91 -1.87
N THR A 289 -10.01 -7.58 -2.51
CA THR A 289 -9.60 -7.25 -3.88
C THR A 289 -9.82 -8.44 -4.81
N PHE A 290 -10.19 -8.14 -6.04
CA PHE A 290 -10.44 -9.12 -7.10
C PHE A 290 -9.65 -8.72 -8.33
N HIS A 291 -9.04 -9.71 -9.00
CA HIS A 291 -8.10 -9.48 -10.09
C HIS A 291 -8.44 -10.35 -11.30
N ASP A 292 -8.10 -9.85 -12.47
CA ASP A 292 -8.23 -10.58 -13.72
C ASP A 292 -7.38 -11.85 -13.71
N ARG A 293 -8.03 -13.01 -13.76
CA ARG A 293 -7.36 -14.33 -13.72
C ARG A 293 -6.55 -14.66 -14.97
N THR A 294 -6.70 -13.91 -16.04
CA THR A 294 -5.92 -14.08 -17.26
C THR A 294 -4.53 -13.43 -17.15
N THR A 295 -4.44 -12.33 -16.40
CA THR A 295 -3.25 -11.45 -16.42
C THR A 295 -2.55 -11.31 -15.07
N THR A 296 -3.13 -11.79 -13.95
CA THR A 296 -2.56 -11.63 -12.61
C THR A 296 -2.27 -12.94 -11.91
N ALA A 297 -1.18 -12.98 -11.15
CA ALA A 297 -0.79 -14.16 -10.38
C ALA A 297 -1.68 -14.39 -9.14
N VAL A 298 -2.32 -13.36 -8.63
CA VAL A 298 -3.26 -13.40 -7.50
C VAL A 298 -4.67 -13.22 -8.05
N SER A 299 -5.59 -14.11 -7.71
CA SER A 299 -7.00 -14.03 -8.13
C SER A 299 -7.82 -13.09 -7.25
N ASP A 300 -7.55 -13.12 -5.98
CA ASP A 300 -8.25 -12.32 -4.98
C ASP A 300 -7.46 -12.25 -3.67
N SER A 301 -7.77 -11.26 -2.84
CA SER A 301 -7.20 -11.12 -1.50
C SER A 301 -8.25 -10.60 -0.54
N GLN A 302 -8.24 -11.12 0.67
CA GLN A 302 -9.10 -10.69 1.76
C GLN A 302 -8.22 -10.32 2.95
N GLN A 303 -8.41 -9.13 3.48
CA GLN A 303 -7.90 -8.77 4.79
C GLN A 303 -9.04 -8.36 5.72
N LEU A 304 -8.93 -8.77 6.97
CA LEU A 304 -9.81 -8.39 8.06
C LEU A 304 -8.97 -8.08 9.28
N GLY A 305 -9.37 -7.09 10.04
CA GLY A 305 -8.68 -6.76 11.26
C GLY A 305 -9.51 -5.99 12.25
N LEU A 306 -8.97 -5.89 13.45
CA LEU A 306 -9.50 -5.16 14.58
C LEU A 306 -8.43 -4.18 15.06
N LYS A 307 -8.87 -2.98 15.44
CA LYS A 307 -8.03 -1.95 16.07
C LYS A 307 -8.76 -1.43 17.31
N TYR A 308 -8.10 -1.46 18.47
CA TYR A 308 -8.61 -0.85 19.68
C TYR A 308 -7.83 0.43 19.99
N TYR A 309 -8.49 1.55 19.93
CA TYR A 309 -7.93 2.87 20.24
C TYR A 309 -8.14 3.20 21.70
N GLY A 310 -7.05 3.57 22.40
CA GLY A 310 -7.11 4.01 23.79
C GLY A 310 -7.45 2.88 24.77
N LEU A 311 -6.84 1.70 24.60
CA LEU A 311 -7.06 0.54 25.47
C LEU A 311 -6.67 0.82 26.93
N PHE A 312 -5.61 1.58 27.16
CA PHE A 312 -5.12 1.90 28.50
C PHE A 312 -5.44 3.35 28.86
N GLU A 313 -5.84 3.55 30.12
CA GLU A 313 -6.08 4.88 30.68
C GLU A 313 -4.84 5.78 30.55
N GLY A 314 -5.04 7.02 30.17
CA GLY A 314 -3.93 7.97 29.90
C GLY A 314 -3.29 7.85 28.51
N HIS A 315 -3.65 6.82 27.72
CA HIS A 315 -3.11 6.56 26.39
C HIS A 315 -4.18 6.54 25.28
N PRO A 316 -4.91 7.63 25.05
CA PRO A 316 -6.09 7.65 24.17
C PRO A 316 -5.73 7.45 22.67
N ASN A 317 -4.48 7.66 22.31
CA ASN A 317 -4.01 7.57 20.92
C ASN A 317 -3.34 6.24 20.59
N ASP A 318 -3.06 5.43 21.60
CA ASP A 318 -2.41 4.13 21.37
C ASP A 318 -3.38 3.15 20.70
N ILE A 319 -2.82 2.26 19.88
CA ILE A 319 -3.60 1.32 19.07
C ILE A 319 -3.11 -0.11 19.32
N LEU A 320 -3.99 -0.97 19.81
CA LEU A 320 -3.79 -2.42 19.75
C LEU A 320 -4.39 -2.91 18.43
N GLY A 321 -3.60 -3.52 17.58
CA GLY A 321 -4.02 -4.01 16.26
C GLY A 321 -3.84 -5.52 16.13
N PHE A 322 -4.83 -6.20 15.54
CA PHE A 322 -4.73 -7.58 15.10
C PHE A 322 -5.39 -7.72 13.73
N ALA A 323 -4.69 -8.35 12.79
CA ALA A 323 -5.22 -8.55 11.44
C ALA A 323 -4.80 -9.89 10.85
N VAL A 324 -5.64 -10.39 9.95
CA VAL A 324 -5.40 -11.57 9.13
C VAL A 324 -5.63 -11.22 7.66
N ASN A 325 -4.82 -11.81 6.79
CA ASN A 325 -4.92 -11.65 5.34
C ASN A 325 -4.77 -13.02 4.68
N ARG A 326 -5.56 -13.24 3.64
CA ARG A 326 -5.43 -14.36 2.71
C ARG A 326 -5.14 -13.82 1.33
N VAL A 327 -4.03 -14.26 0.73
CA VAL A 327 -3.67 -13.97 -0.66
C VAL A 327 -3.92 -15.24 -1.47
N GLN A 328 -5.00 -15.26 -2.25
CA GLN A 328 -5.37 -16.40 -3.09
C GLN A 328 -4.56 -16.38 -4.36
N ILE A 329 -3.78 -17.42 -4.57
CA ILE A 329 -3.03 -17.59 -5.81
C ILE A 329 -3.98 -18.01 -6.93
N ASN A 330 -3.87 -17.35 -8.08
CA ASN A 330 -4.61 -17.71 -9.26
C ASN A 330 -4.24 -19.14 -9.68
N ASP A 331 -5.21 -20.04 -9.78
CA ASP A 331 -5.01 -21.43 -10.16
C ASP A 331 -4.37 -21.56 -11.56
N ARG A 332 -4.75 -20.71 -12.52
CA ARG A 332 -4.12 -20.67 -13.84
C ARG A 332 -2.63 -20.33 -13.75
N TYR A 333 -2.27 -19.38 -12.93
CA TYR A 333 -0.86 -19.04 -12.66
C TYR A 333 -0.13 -20.19 -11.99
N ARG A 334 -0.69 -20.80 -10.96
CA ARG A 334 -0.11 -21.96 -10.25
C ARG A 334 0.14 -23.11 -11.22
N ASP A 335 -0.85 -23.48 -12.04
CA ASP A 335 -0.75 -24.56 -13.00
C ASP A 335 0.29 -24.25 -14.08
N PHE A 336 0.34 -23.02 -14.58
CA PHE A 336 1.38 -22.54 -15.49
C PHE A 336 2.78 -22.69 -14.91
N VAL A 337 3.00 -22.21 -13.69
CA VAL A 337 4.29 -22.29 -12.97
C VAL A 337 4.68 -23.76 -12.76
N ASN A 338 3.79 -24.59 -12.24
CA ASN A 338 4.08 -25.98 -11.93
C ASN A 338 4.34 -26.80 -13.20
N THR A 339 3.61 -26.56 -14.28
CA THR A 339 3.86 -27.20 -15.58
C THR A 339 5.25 -26.88 -16.11
N THR A 340 5.69 -25.62 -16.02
CA THR A 340 7.04 -25.23 -16.45
C THR A 340 8.13 -25.84 -15.58
N ARG A 341 7.91 -25.95 -14.28
CA ARG A 341 8.87 -26.45 -13.29
C ARG A 341 8.99 -27.98 -13.24
N THR A 342 7.99 -28.70 -13.74
CA THR A 342 8.02 -30.16 -13.87
C THR A 342 8.48 -30.64 -15.23
N ASN A 343 8.66 -29.76 -16.22
CA ASN A 343 9.12 -30.10 -17.55
C ASN A 343 10.67 -30.05 -17.64
N PRO A 344 11.38 -31.18 -17.79
CA PRO A 344 12.85 -31.22 -17.89
C PRO A 344 13.41 -30.43 -19.08
N ALA A 345 12.63 -30.22 -20.14
CA ALA A 345 13.04 -29.40 -21.27
C ALA A 345 13.16 -27.92 -20.94
N ASN A 346 12.54 -27.47 -19.85
CA ASN A 346 12.64 -26.10 -19.35
C ASN A 346 13.79 -25.96 -18.35
N VAL A 347 15.03 -25.97 -18.82
CA VAL A 347 16.26 -26.01 -18.01
C VAL A 347 16.31 -24.90 -16.94
N GLN A 348 15.75 -23.72 -17.24
CA GLN A 348 15.76 -22.58 -16.32
C GLN A 348 14.75 -22.70 -15.16
N GLN A 349 13.69 -23.44 -15.34
CA GLN A 349 12.59 -23.55 -14.37
C GLN A 349 12.49 -24.94 -13.72
N TYR A 350 13.14 -25.93 -14.31
CA TYR A 350 13.06 -27.32 -13.83
C TYR A 350 13.56 -27.46 -12.39
N ASN A 351 12.87 -28.25 -11.61
CA ASN A 351 13.17 -28.50 -10.18
C ASN A 351 13.10 -27.29 -9.24
N LYS A 352 12.54 -26.16 -9.65
CA LYS A 352 12.22 -25.09 -8.71
C LYS A 352 11.02 -25.44 -7.84
N THR A 353 10.89 -24.75 -6.72
CA THR A 353 9.81 -24.95 -5.74
C THR A 353 8.42 -24.92 -6.40
N LEU A 354 7.62 -25.96 -6.16
CA LEU A 354 6.26 -26.05 -6.67
C LEU A 354 5.27 -25.33 -5.76
N LEU A 355 4.28 -24.68 -6.36
CA LEU A 355 3.17 -24.06 -5.66
C LEU A 355 2.10 -25.13 -5.40
N ASN A 356 2.03 -25.66 -4.19
CA ASN A 356 1.14 -26.76 -3.81
C ASN A 356 0.04 -26.33 -2.82
N LYS A 357 -0.10 -25.03 -2.59
CA LYS A 357 -1.15 -24.42 -1.78
C LYS A 357 -1.92 -23.38 -2.59
N ASP A 358 -3.16 -23.14 -2.20
CA ASP A 358 -4.04 -22.19 -2.90
C ASP A 358 -3.80 -20.76 -2.44
N ALA A 359 -3.27 -20.57 -1.24
CA ALA A 359 -3.09 -19.24 -0.65
C ALA A 359 -1.90 -19.17 0.30
N GLU A 360 -1.38 -17.96 0.44
CA GLU A 360 -0.54 -17.52 1.55
C GLU A 360 -1.41 -16.77 2.56
N TYR A 361 -1.17 -16.98 3.87
CA TYR A 361 -1.85 -16.25 4.94
C TYR A 361 -0.85 -15.43 5.73
N ASN A 362 -1.23 -14.21 6.07
CA ASN A 362 -0.44 -13.32 6.89
C ASN A 362 -1.25 -12.89 8.12
N LEU A 363 -0.63 -12.90 9.29
CA LEU A 363 -1.19 -12.45 10.54
C LEU A 363 -0.25 -11.44 11.18
N GLU A 364 -0.78 -10.39 11.81
CA GLU A 364 0.00 -9.47 12.62
C GLU A 364 -0.78 -9.06 13.87
N LEU A 365 -0.08 -9.10 15.02
CA LEU A 365 -0.49 -8.50 16.28
C LEU A 365 0.51 -7.41 16.62
N ASN A 366 0.04 -6.19 16.88
CA ASN A 366 0.91 -5.08 17.23
C ASN A 366 0.29 -4.15 18.28
N TYR A 367 1.16 -3.37 18.90
CA TYR A 367 0.76 -2.28 19.78
C TYR A 367 1.49 -1.00 19.35
N SER A 368 0.75 -0.03 18.83
CA SER A 368 1.30 1.29 18.46
C SER A 368 1.22 2.22 19.66
N TYR A 369 2.37 2.47 20.28
CA TYR A 369 2.55 3.36 21.40
C TYR A 369 2.96 4.76 20.94
N TYR A 370 2.27 5.77 21.43
CA TYR A 370 2.51 7.19 21.09
C TYR A 370 2.96 7.97 22.31
N PRO A 371 4.25 7.89 22.72
CA PRO A 371 4.76 8.68 23.86
C PRO A 371 4.71 10.18 23.61
N ALA A 372 4.70 10.58 22.35
CA ALA A 372 4.52 11.96 21.91
C ALA A 372 3.76 11.99 20.58
N LYS A 373 3.13 13.13 20.25
CA LYS A 373 2.40 13.29 18.97
C LYS A 373 3.28 13.11 17.72
N TRP A 374 4.58 13.26 17.88
CA TRP A 374 5.56 13.13 16.80
C TRP A 374 6.32 11.80 16.79
N LEU A 375 6.08 10.90 17.77
CA LEU A 375 6.78 9.64 17.92
C LEU A 375 5.78 8.49 18.06
N MET A 376 5.91 7.48 17.23
CA MET A 376 5.24 6.19 17.36
C MET A 376 6.30 5.08 17.49
N LEU A 377 6.09 4.17 18.42
CA LEU A 377 6.83 2.92 18.59
C LEU A 377 5.85 1.75 18.49
N ARG A 378 6.19 0.72 17.70
CA ARG A 378 5.28 -0.40 17.42
C ARG A 378 5.98 -1.74 17.55
N PRO A 379 6.05 -2.34 18.74
CA PRO A 379 6.36 -3.76 18.87
C PRO A 379 5.29 -4.61 18.18
N LEU A 380 5.70 -5.72 17.55
CA LEU A 380 4.81 -6.57 16.79
C LEU A 380 5.28 -8.03 16.71
N LEU A 381 4.31 -8.89 16.45
CA LEU A 381 4.49 -10.29 16.06
C LEU A 381 3.78 -10.53 14.74
N GLN A 382 4.41 -11.25 13.82
CA GLN A 382 3.81 -11.69 12.57
C GLN A 382 3.93 -13.20 12.44
N TYR A 383 2.93 -13.80 11.81
CA TYR A 383 2.97 -15.21 11.45
C TYR A 383 2.55 -15.37 10.00
N VAL A 384 3.40 -16.04 9.21
CA VAL A 384 3.14 -16.30 7.78
C VAL A 384 2.93 -17.77 7.61
N VAL A 385 1.76 -18.15 7.07
CA VAL A 385 1.40 -19.54 6.79
C VAL A 385 1.52 -19.76 5.28
N TYR A 386 2.23 -20.81 4.90
CA TYR A 386 2.55 -21.17 3.52
C TYR A 386 3.19 -20.00 2.75
N PRO A 387 4.36 -19.49 3.18
CA PRO A 387 5.05 -18.44 2.43
C PRO A 387 5.27 -18.85 0.98
N GLY A 388 4.82 -17.98 0.03
CA GLY A 388 4.88 -18.30 -1.40
C GLY A 388 3.84 -19.31 -1.91
N ALA A 389 2.83 -19.65 -1.11
CA ALA A 389 1.81 -20.66 -1.40
C ALA A 389 2.41 -22.07 -1.62
N THR A 390 3.33 -22.46 -0.75
CA THR A 390 3.98 -23.80 -0.79
C THR A 390 4.19 -24.36 0.61
N THR A 391 4.23 -25.68 0.73
CA THR A 391 4.67 -26.38 1.94
C THR A 391 6.16 -26.68 1.96
N GLN A 392 6.88 -26.34 0.91
CA GLN A 392 8.34 -26.51 0.83
C GLN A 392 9.11 -25.40 1.58
N VAL A 393 8.39 -24.38 2.05
CA VAL A 393 8.90 -23.35 2.96
C VAL A 393 8.10 -23.45 4.25
N ASP A 394 8.79 -23.48 5.38
CA ASP A 394 8.17 -23.55 6.70
C ASP A 394 7.40 -22.27 7.02
N ASN A 395 6.35 -22.39 7.83
CA ASN A 395 5.64 -21.23 8.34
C ASN A 395 6.60 -20.34 9.13
N ALA A 396 6.48 -19.03 8.99
CA ALA A 396 7.45 -18.09 9.54
C ALA A 396 6.88 -17.31 10.73
N LEU A 397 7.64 -17.26 11.83
CA LEU A 397 7.39 -16.40 12.98
C LEU A 397 8.36 -15.22 12.94
N VAL A 398 7.83 -14.01 12.91
CA VAL A 398 8.59 -12.76 12.85
C VAL A 398 8.30 -11.90 14.07
N VAL A 399 9.37 -11.38 14.69
CA VAL A 399 9.30 -10.38 15.76
C VAL A 399 9.81 -9.06 15.19
N GLY A 400 9.14 -7.96 15.48
CA GLY A 400 9.53 -6.67 14.92
C GLY A 400 9.30 -5.49 15.85
N LEU A 401 9.92 -4.38 15.47
CA LEU A 401 9.73 -3.07 16.08
C LEU A 401 9.70 -2.02 14.97
N GLY A 402 8.54 -1.40 14.78
CA GLY A 402 8.38 -0.22 13.93
C GLY A 402 8.55 1.07 14.71
N SER A 403 9.04 2.10 14.06
CA SER A 403 9.06 3.45 14.62
C SER A 403 8.76 4.48 13.54
N LYS A 404 8.12 5.59 13.94
CA LYS A 404 7.82 6.70 13.04
C LYS A 404 8.02 8.03 13.77
N PHE A 405 8.74 8.92 13.13
CA PHE A 405 9.01 10.28 13.59
C PHE A 405 8.36 11.27 12.63
N ILE A 406 7.74 12.31 13.17
CA ILE A 406 7.11 13.40 12.40
C ILE A 406 7.82 14.71 12.76
N PHE A 407 8.32 15.42 11.74
CA PHE A 407 9.07 16.68 11.91
C PHE A 407 8.68 17.75 10.87
#